data_b3c166504faf8204c1438716614fc0bb
#
_entry.id   b3c166504faf8204c1438716614fc0bb
#
_cell.length_a   1.000
_cell.length_b   1.000
_cell.length_c   1.000
_cell.angle_alpha   90.00
_cell.angle_beta   90.00
_cell.angle_gamma   90.00
#
_symmetry.space_group_name_H-M   'P 1'
#
loop_
_entity.id
_entity.type
_entity.pdbx_description
1 polymer ?
#
loop_
_entity_poly.entity_id
_entity_poly.type
_entity_poly.pdbx_seq_one_letter_code
_entity_poly.pdbx_strand_id
1 'polypeptide(L)'
;MMSCPTRGNGADASGASLHQGDVDLHYAHTIDMDVTTLYACLWLRSAVFNGEQQCTEPDLDGRELEPTTIIVWASVDGRPVGTLRILDNKDHLVIGRVAVDVAYRGLHIGRRMVNLALEIAHADGRDVSLHAQSYVENWYRDCGFVVIGPHFEEAGIDHVPMVLRR
;
A
#
# COMPACT_ATOMS: atom_id res chain seq x y z
N MET A 1 41.17 -10.35 8.67
CA MET A 1 41.69 -9.01 8.39
C MET A 1 41.57 -8.80 6.89
N MET A 2 40.52 -8.16 6.41
CA MET A 2 40.42 -7.74 5.01
C MET A 2 40.08 -6.25 5.00
N SER A 3 40.96 -5.49 4.40
CA SER A 3 40.93 -4.02 4.35
C SER A 3 39.79 -3.52 3.47
N CYS A 4 39.11 -2.50 3.96
CA CYS A 4 38.18 -1.65 3.23
C CYS A 4 38.97 -0.68 2.32
N PRO A 5 38.64 -0.51 1.04
CA PRO A 5 39.21 0.57 0.24
C PRO A 5 38.49 1.89 0.48
N THR A 6 39.27 2.91 0.63
CA THR A 6 38.97 4.31 0.85
C THR A 6 38.33 5.00 -0.37
N ARG A 7 37.41 5.91 -0.07
CA ARG A 7 36.85 7.05 -0.78
C ARG A 7 37.50 7.48 -2.11
N GLY A 8 36.64 7.55 -3.13
CA GLY A 8 36.86 8.42 -4.29
C GLY A 8 35.74 9.50 -4.30
N ASN A 9 36.17 10.76 -4.37
CA ASN A 9 35.35 11.95 -4.44
C ASN A 9 34.69 12.13 -5.82
N GLY A 10 33.53 12.71 -5.79
CA GLY A 10 33.02 13.59 -6.84
C GLY A 10 32.24 12.92 -7.95
N ALA A 11 30.95 13.15 -7.96
CA ALA A 11 30.24 13.39 -9.22
C ALA A 11 28.81 13.86 -8.92
N ASP A 12 28.51 15.02 -9.44
CA ASP A 12 27.25 15.48 -10.00
C ASP A 12 25.95 14.86 -9.48
N ALA A 13 25.28 15.63 -8.64
CA ALA A 13 23.83 15.57 -8.51
C ALA A 13 23.18 16.14 -9.79
N SER A 14 23.31 15.46 -10.93
CA SER A 14 22.41 15.62 -12.06
C SER A 14 21.08 15.02 -11.62
N GLY A 15 20.08 15.88 -11.37
CA GLY A 15 18.71 15.48 -11.11
C GLY A 15 18.25 14.51 -12.19
N ALA A 16 18.18 13.23 -11.88
CA ALA A 16 17.48 12.26 -12.70
C ALA A 16 16.02 12.68 -12.66
N SER A 17 15.58 13.35 -13.72
CA SER A 17 14.18 13.47 -14.06
C SER A 17 13.66 12.05 -14.16
N LEU A 18 12.94 11.59 -13.13
CA LEU A 18 12.21 10.33 -13.18
C LEU A 18 11.30 10.47 -14.40
N HIS A 19 11.59 9.72 -15.46
CA HIS A 19 10.66 9.57 -16.55
C HIS A 19 9.35 9.10 -15.92
N GLN A 20 8.29 9.89 -16.08
CA GLN A 20 6.93 9.47 -15.82
C GLN A 20 6.60 8.37 -16.84
N GLY A 21 7.10 7.17 -16.60
CA GLY A 21 6.60 5.98 -17.25
C GLY A 21 5.11 5.88 -16.94
N ASP A 22 4.31 5.42 -17.89
CA ASP A 22 2.90 5.21 -17.66
C ASP A 22 2.73 4.30 -16.43
N VAL A 23 1.92 4.75 -15.49
CA VAL A 23 1.59 3.96 -14.30
C VAL A 23 0.41 3.07 -14.63
N ASP A 24 0.65 1.77 -14.70
CA ASP A 24 -0.39 0.77 -14.90
C ASP A 24 -0.97 0.32 -13.56
N LEU A 25 -2.30 0.15 -13.53
CA LEU A 25 -3.01 -0.36 -12.36
C LEU A 25 -3.49 -1.78 -12.62
N HIS A 26 -3.32 -2.63 -11.63
CA HIS A 26 -3.67 -4.04 -11.70
C HIS A 26 -4.36 -4.49 -10.42
N TYR A 27 -5.12 -5.59 -10.49
CA TYR A 27 -5.61 -6.30 -9.32
C TYR A 27 -5.77 -7.79 -9.63
N ALA A 28 -5.60 -8.63 -8.63
CA ALA A 28 -5.88 -10.06 -8.71
C ALA A 28 -6.10 -10.64 -7.31
N HIS A 29 -6.78 -11.78 -7.24
CA HIS A 29 -6.70 -12.62 -6.05
C HIS A 29 -5.28 -13.12 -5.90
N THR A 30 -4.79 -13.19 -4.66
CA THR A 30 -3.40 -13.62 -4.39
C THR A 30 -3.09 -15.00 -4.95
N ILE A 31 -4.08 -15.89 -4.95
CA ILE A 31 -3.94 -17.25 -5.48
C ILE A 31 -3.71 -17.27 -7.00
N ASP A 32 -4.15 -16.24 -7.72
CA ASP A 32 -4.04 -16.12 -9.18
C ASP A 32 -2.83 -15.27 -9.62
N MET A 33 -2.11 -14.68 -8.66
CA MET A 33 -0.93 -13.86 -8.97
C MET A 33 0.29 -14.73 -9.33
N ASP A 34 1.10 -14.26 -10.28
CA ASP A 34 2.40 -14.83 -10.41
C ASP A 34 3.27 -14.55 -9.17
N VAL A 35 4.10 -15.51 -8.80
CA VAL A 35 4.86 -15.46 -7.55
C VAL A 35 5.85 -14.30 -7.50
N THR A 36 6.37 -13.87 -8.64
CA THR A 36 7.36 -12.78 -8.72
C THR A 36 6.70 -11.44 -8.42
N THR A 37 5.53 -11.18 -9.02
CA THR A 37 4.73 -9.97 -8.79
C THR A 37 4.23 -9.92 -7.34
N LEU A 38 3.68 -11.03 -6.83
CA LEU A 38 3.24 -11.12 -5.44
C LEU A 38 4.41 -10.82 -4.48
N TYR A 39 5.55 -11.49 -4.68
CA TYR A 39 6.74 -11.27 -3.86
C TYR A 39 7.19 -9.80 -3.90
N ALA A 40 7.21 -9.17 -5.07
CA ALA A 40 7.59 -7.76 -5.21
C ALA A 40 6.64 -6.81 -4.47
N CYS A 41 5.33 -7.07 -4.50
CA CYS A 41 4.33 -6.32 -3.72
C CYS A 41 4.56 -6.48 -2.21
N LEU A 42 4.78 -7.70 -1.73
CA LEU A 42 5.03 -7.98 -0.32
C LEU A 42 6.35 -7.39 0.16
N TRP A 43 7.39 -7.45 -0.67
CA TRP A 43 8.68 -6.83 -0.37
C TRP A 43 8.56 -5.29 -0.25
N LEU A 44 7.84 -4.64 -1.19
CA LEU A 44 7.57 -3.20 -1.13
C LEU A 44 6.86 -2.82 0.18
N ARG A 45 5.83 -3.58 0.59
CA ARG A 45 5.11 -3.35 1.85
C ARG A 45 6.05 -3.43 3.05
N SER A 46 6.84 -4.50 3.13
CA SER A 46 7.80 -4.69 4.22
C SER A 46 8.85 -3.57 4.26
N ALA A 47 9.34 -3.13 3.09
CA ALA A 47 10.28 -2.02 3.00
C ALA A 47 9.67 -0.71 3.52
N VAL A 48 8.38 -0.44 3.23
CA VAL A 48 7.67 0.75 3.71
C VAL A 48 7.32 0.62 5.19
N PHE A 49 6.61 -0.43 5.59
CA PHE A 49 6.08 -0.51 6.96
C PHE A 49 7.16 -0.83 7.99
N ASN A 50 7.98 -1.85 7.77
CA ASN A 50 9.00 -2.23 8.74
C ASN A 50 10.32 -1.46 8.53
N GLY A 51 10.70 -1.18 7.28
CA GLY A 51 11.94 -0.48 6.98
C GLY A 51 11.86 1.03 7.22
N GLU A 52 10.90 1.71 6.61
CA GLU A 52 10.79 3.16 6.66
C GLU A 52 10.00 3.65 7.87
N GLN A 53 8.79 3.11 8.09
CA GLN A 53 7.91 3.54 9.19
C GLN A 53 8.25 2.88 10.53
N GLN A 54 9.12 1.88 10.52
CA GLN A 54 9.58 1.15 11.72
C GLN A 54 8.42 0.57 12.54
N CYS A 55 7.35 0.13 11.87
CA CYS A 55 6.27 -0.59 12.53
C CYS A 55 6.83 -1.79 13.30
N THR A 56 6.41 -1.93 14.55
CA THR A 56 6.95 -2.96 15.46
C THR A 56 6.39 -4.35 15.19
N GLU A 57 5.25 -4.44 14.51
CA GLU A 57 4.60 -5.69 14.16
C GLU A 57 5.02 -6.16 12.76
N PRO A 58 5.06 -7.48 12.52
CA PRO A 58 5.29 -8.02 11.19
C PRO A 58 4.22 -7.54 10.19
N ASP A 59 4.64 -7.08 9.01
CA ASP A 59 3.70 -6.69 7.96
C ASP A 59 2.89 -7.89 7.43
N LEU A 60 3.55 -9.04 7.28
CA LEU A 60 2.93 -10.27 6.79
C LEU A 60 2.22 -10.98 7.94
N ASP A 61 0.89 -11.05 7.87
CA ASP A 61 0.02 -11.64 8.89
C ASP A 61 -0.63 -12.96 8.46
N GLY A 62 -0.25 -13.46 7.27
CA GLY A 62 -0.77 -14.71 6.70
C GLY A 62 -2.12 -14.57 5.98
N ARG A 63 -2.81 -13.44 6.09
CA ARG A 63 -4.09 -13.22 5.42
C ARG A 63 -3.97 -13.09 3.89
N GLU A 64 -2.77 -12.96 3.38
CA GLU A 64 -2.48 -13.08 1.94
C GLU A 64 -2.81 -14.47 1.39
N LEU A 65 -2.83 -15.49 2.23
CA LEU A 65 -3.16 -16.87 1.85
C LEU A 65 -4.68 -17.16 1.84
N GLU A 66 -5.51 -16.21 2.28
CA GLU A 66 -6.96 -16.35 2.21
C GLU A 66 -7.40 -16.31 0.73
N PRO A 67 -8.23 -17.25 0.25
CA PRO A 67 -8.60 -17.34 -1.18
C PRO A 67 -9.31 -16.09 -1.73
N THR A 68 -9.95 -15.32 -0.85
CA THR A 68 -10.70 -14.11 -1.21
C THR A 68 -9.84 -12.84 -1.15
N THR A 69 -8.60 -12.93 -0.70
CA THR A 69 -7.72 -11.76 -0.62
C THR A 69 -7.36 -11.25 -2.00
N ILE A 70 -7.56 -9.95 -2.21
CA ILE A 70 -7.18 -9.25 -3.45
C ILE A 70 -6.01 -8.31 -3.15
N ILE A 71 -5.00 -8.34 -4.00
CA ILE A 71 -3.97 -7.32 -4.07
C ILE A 71 -4.29 -6.40 -5.25
N VAL A 72 -4.24 -5.09 -4.99
CA VAL A 72 -4.20 -4.05 -6.02
C VAL A 72 -2.78 -3.50 -6.06
N TRP A 73 -2.21 -3.34 -7.24
CA TRP A 73 -0.89 -2.75 -7.36
C TRP A 73 -0.77 -1.81 -8.55
N ALA A 74 0.13 -0.87 -8.40
CA ALA A 74 0.56 0.03 -9.46
C ALA A 74 1.95 -0.39 -9.91
N SER A 75 2.20 -0.43 -11.21
CA SER A 75 3.52 -0.73 -11.77
C SER A 75 4.01 0.36 -12.72
N VAL A 76 5.33 0.51 -12.79
CA VAL A 76 6.06 1.30 -13.78
C VAL A 76 7.09 0.38 -14.40
N ASP A 77 7.11 0.29 -15.72
CA ASP A 77 7.97 -0.64 -16.47
C ASP A 77 7.88 -2.09 -15.94
N GLY A 78 6.67 -2.52 -15.58
CA GLY A 78 6.38 -3.85 -15.06
C GLY A 78 6.79 -4.08 -13.60
N ARG A 79 7.43 -3.12 -12.94
CA ARG A 79 7.84 -3.22 -11.53
C ARG A 79 6.75 -2.61 -10.61
N PRO A 80 6.26 -3.32 -9.59
CA PRO A 80 5.37 -2.74 -8.59
C PRO A 80 6.03 -1.56 -7.86
N VAL A 81 5.33 -0.42 -7.85
CA VAL A 81 5.74 0.83 -7.17
C VAL A 81 4.71 1.28 -6.13
N GLY A 82 3.57 0.62 -6.07
CA GLY A 82 2.55 0.80 -5.06
C GLY A 82 1.72 -0.46 -4.93
N THR A 83 1.16 -0.69 -3.75
CA THR A 83 0.30 -1.83 -3.48
C THR A 83 -0.68 -1.54 -2.35
N LEU A 84 -1.81 -2.22 -2.34
CA LEU A 84 -2.73 -2.32 -1.21
C LEU A 84 -3.39 -3.70 -1.19
N ARG A 85 -4.03 -4.03 -0.08
CA ARG A 85 -4.72 -5.30 0.13
C ARG A 85 -6.20 -5.05 0.42
N ILE A 86 -7.08 -5.85 -0.19
CA ILE A 86 -8.50 -5.94 0.15
C ILE A 86 -8.72 -7.30 0.79
N LEU A 87 -9.29 -7.31 1.98
CA LEU A 87 -9.69 -8.51 2.72
C LEU A 87 -11.20 -8.63 2.76
N ASP A 88 -11.69 -9.86 2.69
CA ASP A 88 -13.09 -10.20 2.90
C ASP A 88 -13.34 -10.55 4.37
N ASN A 89 -14.06 -9.71 5.08
CA ASN A 89 -14.52 -9.96 6.46
C ASN A 89 -15.99 -10.39 6.52
N LYS A 90 -16.52 -11.01 5.47
CA LYS A 90 -17.89 -11.51 5.33
C LYS A 90 -18.94 -10.39 5.24
N ASP A 91 -19.07 -9.57 6.28
CA ASP A 91 -20.07 -8.49 6.34
C ASP A 91 -19.62 -7.22 5.62
N HIS A 92 -18.31 -7.01 5.48
CA HIS A 92 -17.71 -5.85 4.84
C HIS A 92 -16.33 -6.18 4.26
N LEU A 93 -15.86 -5.35 3.36
CA LEU A 93 -14.49 -5.42 2.85
C LEU A 93 -13.56 -4.54 3.69
N VAL A 94 -12.30 -4.93 3.81
CA VAL A 94 -11.29 -4.14 4.52
C VAL A 94 -10.15 -3.78 3.57
N ILE A 95 -9.95 -2.49 3.33
CA ILE A 95 -8.76 -1.99 2.63
C ILE A 95 -7.66 -1.77 3.66
N GLY A 96 -6.47 -2.28 3.38
CA GLY A 96 -5.31 -2.10 4.24
C GLY A 96 -3.99 -2.24 3.49
N ARG A 97 -2.90 -2.07 4.24
CA ARG A 97 -1.55 -2.25 3.71
C ARG A 97 -1.26 -1.37 2.48
N VAL A 98 -1.79 -0.15 2.47
CA VAL A 98 -1.55 0.82 1.39
C VAL A 98 -0.12 1.35 1.49
N ALA A 99 0.70 1.02 0.52
CA ALA A 99 2.10 1.41 0.46
C ALA A 99 2.47 1.93 -0.93
N VAL A 100 3.29 2.96 -0.98
CA VAL A 100 3.85 3.53 -2.23
C VAL A 100 5.34 3.73 -2.02
N ASP A 101 6.14 3.27 -2.96
CA ASP A 101 7.59 3.49 -2.99
C ASP A 101 7.88 4.97 -2.89
N VAL A 102 8.83 5.34 -2.02
CA VAL A 102 9.19 6.74 -1.73
C VAL A 102 9.51 7.54 -2.99
N ALA A 103 10.15 6.91 -3.98
CA ALA A 103 10.51 7.55 -5.24
C ALA A 103 9.30 7.94 -6.12
N TYR A 104 8.13 7.36 -5.86
CA TYR A 104 6.92 7.55 -6.65
C TYR A 104 5.80 8.27 -5.88
N ARG A 105 6.07 8.75 -4.67
CA ARG A 105 5.12 9.58 -3.90
C ARG A 105 4.90 10.93 -4.56
N GLY A 106 3.73 11.52 -4.33
CA GLY A 106 3.34 12.79 -4.97
C GLY A 106 2.74 12.63 -6.37
N LEU A 107 2.81 11.44 -6.99
CA LEU A 107 2.23 11.12 -8.30
C LEU A 107 0.79 10.60 -8.21
N HIS A 108 0.12 10.77 -7.08
CA HIS A 108 -1.26 10.33 -6.81
C HIS A 108 -1.51 8.81 -6.97
N ILE A 109 -0.46 7.99 -6.96
CA ILE A 109 -0.55 6.52 -7.13
C ILE A 109 -1.44 5.90 -6.06
N GLY A 110 -1.25 6.27 -4.79
CA GLY A 110 -2.10 5.79 -3.69
C GLY A 110 -3.58 6.07 -3.92
N ARG A 111 -3.92 7.28 -4.39
CA ARG A 111 -5.30 7.67 -4.73
C ARG A 111 -5.87 6.81 -5.86
N ARG A 112 -5.09 6.59 -6.89
CA ARG A 112 -5.52 5.76 -8.04
C ARG A 112 -5.78 4.32 -7.61
N MET A 113 -4.90 3.73 -6.77
CA MET A 113 -5.10 2.37 -6.24
C MET A 113 -6.32 2.28 -5.32
N VAL A 114 -6.53 3.25 -4.42
CA VAL A 114 -7.71 3.26 -3.56
C VAL A 114 -8.98 3.43 -4.38
N ASN A 115 -9.00 4.28 -5.40
CA ASN A 115 -10.16 4.41 -6.29
C ASN A 115 -10.48 3.08 -6.98
N LEU A 116 -9.48 2.37 -7.53
CA LEU A 116 -9.68 1.04 -8.11
C LEU A 116 -10.22 0.03 -7.08
N ALA A 117 -9.68 0.04 -5.85
CA ALA A 117 -10.19 -0.81 -4.78
C ALA A 117 -11.65 -0.50 -4.43
N LEU A 118 -12.05 0.78 -4.47
CA LEU A 118 -13.43 1.20 -4.25
C LEU A 118 -14.36 0.79 -5.42
N GLU A 119 -13.88 0.78 -6.65
CA GLU A 119 -14.63 0.27 -7.81
C GLU A 119 -14.89 -1.24 -7.66
N ILE A 120 -13.86 -2.02 -7.27
CA ILE A 120 -14.00 -3.45 -6.97
C ILE A 120 -15.02 -3.68 -5.85
N ALA A 121 -14.91 -2.92 -4.75
CA ALA A 121 -15.83 -3.00 -3.62
C ALA A 121 -17.24 -2.55 -3.99
N HIS A 122 -17.39 -1.57 -4.89
CA HIS A 122 -18.70 -1.14 -5.37
C HIS A 122 -19.43 -2.26 -6.15
N ALA A 123 -18.71 -3.02 -6.94
CA ALA A 123 -19.28 -4.18 -7.64
C ALA A 123 -19.71 -5.29 -6.67
N ASP A 124 -19.07 -5.41 -5.51
CA ASP A 124 -19.42 -6.33 -4.43
C ASP A 124 -20.67 -5.88 -3.64
N GLY A 125 -20.87 -4.57 -3.46
CA GLY A 125 -22.05 -3.98 -2.82
C GLY A 125 -22.01 -3.90 -1.30
N ARG A 126 -20.90 -4.30 -0.65
CA ARG A 126 -20.73 -4.24 0.80
C ARG A 126 -20.02 -2.94 1.23
N ASP A 127 -20.19 -2.57 2.49
CA ASP A 127 -19.43 -1.49 3.13
C ASP A 127 -17.92 -1.77 3.07
N VAL A 128 -17.12 -0.71 3.06
CA VAL A 128 -15.65 -0.80 3.08
C VAL A 128 -15.13 -0.13 4.34
N SER A 129 -14.32 -0.83 5.11
CA SER A 129 -13.66 -0.28 6.28
C SER A 129 -12.13 -0.21 6.12
N LEU A 130 -11.49 0.60 6.93
CA LEU A 130 -10.05 0.67 7.08
C LEU A 130 -9.66 1.28 8.42
N HIS A 131 -8.40 1.05 8.82
CA HIS A 131 -7.73 1.79 9.88
C HIS A 131 -6.76 2.77 9.22
N ALA A 132 -7.08 4.05 9.27
CA ALA A 132 -6.22 5.09 8.72
C ALA A 132 -5.19 5.52 9.76
N GLN A 133 -3.92 5.57 9.40
CA GLN A 133 -2.94 6.30 10.21
C GLN A 133 -3.41 7.76 10.34
N SER A 134 -3.38 8.33 11.53
CA SER A 134 -4.04 9.61 11.84
C SER A 134 -3.60 10.77 10.94
N TYR A 135 -2.34 10.78 10.50
CA TYR A 135 -1.82 11.83 9.62
C TYR A 135 -2.39 11.80 8.18
N VAL A 136 -3.03 10.69 7.75
CA VAL A 136 -3.71 10.56 6.45
C VAL A 136 -5.23 10.49 6.56
N GLU A 137 -5.80 10.74 7.74
CA GLU A 137 -7.26 10.71 7.95
C GLU A 137 -8.01 11.61 6.96
N ASN A 138 -7.58 12.86 6.79
CA ASN A 138 -8.22 13.81 5.88
C ASN A 138 -8.16 13.33 4.43
N TRP A 139 -7.09 12.67 4.04
CA TRP A 139 -6.95 12.11 2.71
C TRP A 139 -8.00 11.00 2.43
N TYR A 140 -8.29 10.15 3.43
CA TYR A 140 -9.37 9.16 3.33
C TYR A 140 -10.76 9.79 3.40
N ARG A 141 -10.95 10.87 4.17
CA ARG A 141 -12.19 11.66 4.13
C ARG A 141 -12.48 12.19 2.72
N ASP A 142 -11.47 12.65 2.01
CA ASP A 142 -11.59 13.07 0.60
C ASP A 142 -11.90 11.91 -0.36
N CYS A 143 -11.69 10.66 0.06
CA CYS A 143 -12.13 9.47 -0.65
C CYS A 143 -13.56 9.04 -0.27
N GLY A 144 -14.23 9.77 0.63
CA GLY A 144 -15.61 9.50 1.06
C GLY A 144 -15.73 8.68 2.35
N PHE A 145 -14.65 8.31 3.00
CA PHE A 145 -14.69 7.59 4.27
C PHE A 145 -15.08 8.52 5.42
N VAL A 146 -15.80 7.96 6.39
CA VAL A 146 -16.17 8.65 7.63
C VAL A 146 -15.58 7.92 8.83
N VAL A 147 -15.18 8.67 9.84
CA VAL A 147 -14.67 8.12 11.11
C VAL A 147 -15.83 7.49 11.88
N ILE A 148 -15.61 6.30 12.43
CA ILE A 148 -16.60 5.52 13.17
C ILE A 148 -16.22 5.19 14.61
N GLY A 149 -15.07 5.66 15.08
CA GLY A 149 -14.62 5.40 16.45
C GLY A 149 -13.49 6.31 16.89
N PRO A 150 -13.06 6.21 18.15
CA PRO A 150 -11.93 6.97 18.67
C PRO A 150 -10.61 6.52 18.03
N HIS A 151 -9.59 7.38 18.12
CA HIS A 151 -8.22 7.02 17.80
C HIS A 151 -7.70 5.90 18.73
N PHE A 152 -6.83 5.07 18.20
CA PHE A 152 -6.19 3.97 18.92
C PHE A 152 -4.78 3.73 18.37
N GLU A 153 -3.92 3.12 19.18
CA GLU A 153 -2.58 2.75 18.76
C GLU A 153 -2.57 1.35 18.13
N GLU A 154 -1.98 1.20 16.95
CA GLU A 154 -1.73 -0.06 16.26
C GLU A 154 -0.29 -0.06 15.74
N ALA A 155 0.49 -1.07 16.07
CA ALA A 155 1.90 -1.21 15.68
C ALA A 155 2.78 0.01 16.01
N GLY A 156 2.49 0.71 17.12
CA GLY A 156 3.21 1.91 17.54
C GLY A 156 2.82 3.20 16.82
N ILE A 157 1.75 3.18 16.02
CA ILE A 157 1.27 4.33 15.26
C ILE A 157 -0.18 4.63 15.63
N ASP A 158 -0.52 5.92 15.76
CA ASP A 158 -1.90 6.35 16.00
C ASP A 158 -2.77 6.16 14.75
N HIS A 159 -3.90 5.47 14.93
CA HIS A 159 -4.86 5.14 13.87
C HIS A 159 -6.26 5.61 14.23
N VAL A 160 -7.11 5.72 13.21
CA VAL A 160 -8.54 5.99 13.36
C VAL A 160 -9.36 5.02 12.49
N PRO A 161 -10.42 4.38 13.05
CA PRO A 161 -11.26 3.50 12.27
C PRO A 161 -12.21 4.31 11.38
N MET A 162 -12.28 3.93 10.10
CA MET A 162 -13.09 4.62 9.11
C MET A 162 -13.91 3.64 8.28
N VAL A 163 -15.05 4.08 7.77
CA VAL A 163 -15.93 3.31 6.90
C VAL A 163 -16.41 4.15 5.72
N LEU A 164 -16.52 3.52 4.56
CA LEU A 164 -17.32 3.98 3.43
C LEU A 164 -18.55 3.08 3.33
N ARG A 165 -19.73 3.65 3.54
CA ARG A 165 -21.01 2.92 3.43
C ARG A 165 -21.50 2.89 1.99
N ARG A 166 -22.14 1.77 1.64
CA ARG A 166 -22.74 1.52 0.31
C ARG A 166 -24.26 1.59 0.35
#